data_7f7e06a323bd248f064825e6b2b275e0
#
_entry.id   7f7e06a323bd248f064825e6b2b275e0
#
_cell.length_a   1.000
_cell.length_b   1.000
_cell.length_c   1.000
_cell.angle_alpha   90.00
_cell.angle_beta   90.00
_cell.angle_gamma   90.00
#
_symmetry.space_group_name_H-M   'P 1'
#
loop_
_entity.id
_entity.type
_entity.pdbx_description
1 polymer ?
#
loop_
_entity_poly.entity_id
_entity_poly.type
_entity_poly.pdbx_seq_one_letter_code
_entity_poly.pdbx_strand_id
1 'polypeptide(L)'
;MDFRVSGLDGAEFAPLFGLSDAQLRERDIVRRVADKRPGFPCRVSLQDADPGETLLLLNYEHLAVASPYRSRHAIYVRENAQITTPAVNEIPDVLRTRLLSLRAFDHDGMMVEADVVQGRDVQPVIERMLGQPNVEFIHAHNAKPGCFAARIDRA
;
A
#
# COMPACT_ATOMS: atom_id res chain seq x y z
N MET A 1 12.79 17.72 1.49
CA MET A 1 11.40 17.58 2.01
C MET A 1 11.28 16.24 2.72
N ASP A 2 11.10 16.29 4.03
CA ASP A 2 10.96 15.07 4.81
C ASP A 2 9.60 14.41 4.56
N PHE A 3 9.58 13.09 4.57
CA PHE A 3 8.39 12.30 4.29
C PHE A 3 8.27 11.11 5.24
N ARG A 4 7.08 10.54 5.28
CA ARG A 4 6.78 9.31 6.01
C ARG A 4 5.92 8.39 5.16
N VAL A 5 6.33 7.13 5.09
CA VAL A 5 5.53 6.05 4.49
C VAL A 5 4.62 5.45 5.56
N SER A 6 3.38 5.19 5.26
CA SER A 6 2.44 4.57 6.20
C SER A 6 1.69 3.39 5.60
N GLY A 7 1.50 2.36 6.44
CA GLY A 7 0.63 1.22 6.17
C GLY A 7 -0.81 1.50 6.62
N LEU A 8 -1.68 0.55 6.31
CA LEU A 8 -3.09 0.59 6.71
C LEU A 8 -3.26 0.15 8.17
N ASP A 9 -4.38 0.56 8.79
CA ASP A 9 -4.74 0.11 10.13
C ASP A 9 -5.20 -1.35 10.10
N GLY A 10 -4.50 -2.22 10.84
CA GLY A 10 -4.81 -3.65 10.93
C GLY A 10 -6.13 -3.95 11.62
N ALA A 11 -6.62 -3.05 12.47
CA ALA A 11 -7.90 -3.22 13.17
C ALA A 11 -9.09 -3.34 12.22
N GLU A 12 -9.02 -2.71 11.05
CA GLU A 12 -10.04 -2.80 9.99
C GLU A 12 -10.19 -4.22 9.44
N PHE A 13 -9.11 -5.00 9.42
CA PHE A 13 -9.07 -6.33 8.79
C PHE A 13 -9.11 -7.48 9.80
N ALA A 14 -8.75 -7.24 11.06
CA ALA A 14 -8.66 -8.28 12.09
C ALA A 14 -9.91 -9.16 12.20
N PRO A 15 -11.15 -8.63 12.16
CA PRO A 15 -12.35 -9.46 12.24
C PRO A 15 -12.53 -10.45 11.08
N LEU A 16 -11.95 -10.16 9.92
CA LEU A 16 -12.08 -11.00 8.73
C LEU A 16 -11.37 -12.35 8.88
N PHE A 17 -10.30 -12.42 9.68
CA PHE A 17 -9.55 -13.65 9.90
C PHE A 17 -10.32 -14.70 10.70
N GLY A 18 -11.37 -14.30 11.42
CA GLY A 18 -12.27 -15.21 12.14
C GLY A 18 -13.35 -15.85 11.27
N LEU A 19 -13.49 -15.43 10.00
CA LEU A 19 -14.50 -15.93 9.08
C LEU A 19 -14.05 -17.25 8.44
N SER A 20 -15.04 -18.10 8.09
CA SER A 20 -14.78 -19.30 7.28
C SER A 20 -14.43 -18.91 5.83
N ASP A 21 -13.81 -19.83 5.09
CA ASP A 21 -13.49 -19.61 3.69
C ASP A 21 -14.75 -19.34 2.85
N ALA A 22 -15.88 -19.98 3.18
CA ALA A 22 -17.17 -19.73 2.54
C ALA A 22 -17.67 -18.30 2.79
N GLN A 23 -17.60 -17.83 4.05
CA GLN A 23 -17.98 -16.47 4.42
C GLN A 23 -17.07 -15.43 3.77
N LEU A 24 -15.78 -15.70 3.65
CA LEU A 24 -14.83 -14.83 2.95
C LEU A 24 -15.18 -14.73 1.46
N ARG A 25 -15.48 -15.86 0.81
CA ARG A 25 -15.86 -15.85 -0.61
C ARG A 25 -17.12 -15.07 -0.90
N GLU A 26 -18.10 -15.06 0.01
CA GLU A 26 -19.30 -14.22 -0.11
C GLU A 26 -18.97 -12.71 -0.16
N ARG A 27 -17.76 -12.34 0.30
CA ARG A 27 -17.24 -10.96 0.32
C ARG A 27 -16.16 -10.74 -0.72
N ASP A 28 -15.97 -11.67 -1.66
CA ASP A 28 -14.90 -11.65 -2.66
C ASP A 28 -13.49 -11.62 -2.04
N ILE A 29 -13.33 -12.25 -0.87
CA ILE A 29 -12.05 -12.36 -0.15
C ILE A 29 -11.53 -13.79 -0.25
N VAL A 30 -10.23 -13.93 -0.46
CA VAL A 30 -9.56 -15.21 -0.57
C VAL A 30 -8.47 -15.34 0.49
N ARG A 31 -8.48 -16.44 1.25
CA ARG A 31 -7.39 -16.79 2.16
C ARG A 31 -6.23 -17.39 1.38
N ARG A 32 -5.02 -16.92 1.67
CA ARG A 32 -3.78 -17.41 1.06
C ARG A 32 -2.78 -17.79 2.14
N VAL A 33 -1.94 -18.76 1.82
CA VAL A 33 -0.73 -19.07 2.60
C VAL A 33 0.47 -18.72 1.72
N ALA A 34 1.39 -17.92 2.23
CA ALA A 34 2.58 -17.54 1.50
C ALA A 34 3.45 -18.78 1.25
N ASP A 35 3.92 -18.97 0.03
CA ASP A 35 4.78 -20.09 -0.37
C ASP A 35 6.21 -19.65 -0.71
N LYS A 36 6.45 -18.35 -0.70
CA LYS A 36 7.75 -17.72 -1.02
C LYS A 36 7.87 -16.35 -0.39
N ARG A 37 9.09 -15.83 -0.33
CA ARG A 37 9.40 -14.44 0.02
C ARG A 37 10.53 -13.93 -0.89
N PRO A 38 10.38 -12.71 -1.51
CA PRO A 38 9.18 -11.87 -1.54
C PRO A 38 8.08 -12.45 -2.42
N GLY A 39 6.85 -11.94 -2.28
CA GLY A 39 5.71 -12.33 -3.11
C GLY A 39 4.35 -11.97 -2.52
N PHE A 40 4.30 -11.77 -1.21
CA PHE A 40 3.06 -11.49 -0.46
C PHE A 40 3.23 -10.24 0.41
N PRO A 41 3.24 -9.03 -0.21
CA PRO A 41 3.45 -7.77 0.52
C PRO A 41 2.23 -7.40 1.35
N CYS A 42 2.39 -7.30 2.67
CA CYS A 42 1.33 -6.89 3.59
C CYS A 42 1.20 -5.37 3.62
N ARG A 43 -0.01 -4.83 3.45
CA ARG A 43 -0.30 -3.39 3.44
C ARG A 43 -0.40 -2.78 4.83
N VAL A 44 -0.46 -3.60 5.87
CA VAL A 44 -0.48 -3.14 7.27
C VAL A 44 0.94 -3.05 7.83
N SER A 45 1.67 -4.15 7.80
CA SER A 45 3.03 -4.21 8.37
C SER A 45 4.11 -3.65 7.44
N LEU A 46 3.82 -3.42 6.16
CA LEU A 46 4.78 -3.00 5.14
C LEU A 46 5.97 -3.94 5.02
N GLN A 47 5.69 -5.24 5.18
CA GLN A 47 6.66 -6.34 5.04
C GLN A 47 6.07 -7.43 4.17
N ASP A 48 6.93 -8.10 3.41
CA ASP A 48 6.54 -9.35 2.76
C ASP A 48 6.31 -10.43 3.82
N ALA A 49 5.28 -11.26 3.62
CA ALA A 49 5.05 -12.40 4.50
C ALA A 49 6.14 -13.47 4.30
N ASP A 50 6.45 -14.17 5.37
CA ASP A 50 7.30 -15.36 5.33
C ASP A 50 6.51 -16.58 4.83
N PRO A 51 7.17 -17.56 4.19
CA PRO A 51 6.52 -18.82 3.84
C PRO A 51 5.82 -19.45 5.04
N GLY A 52 4.58 -19.89 4.83
CA GLY A 52 3.72 -20.47 5.87
C GLY A 52 2.82 -19.47 6.59
N GLU A 53 3.04 -18.18 6.45
CA GLU A 53 2.13 -17.17 7.02
C GLU A 53 0.83 -17.07 6.23
N THR A 54 -0.27 -16.84 6.94
CA THR A 54 -1.61 -16.66 6.36
C THR A 54 -1.89 -15.20 6.07
N LEU A 55 -2.46 -14.95 4.88
CA LEU A 55 -2.90 -13.62 4.45
C LEU A 55 -4.33 -13.70 3.90
N LEU A 56 -4.98 -12.56 3.84
CA LEU A 56 -6.18 -12.36 3.03
C LEU A 56 -5.84 -11.52 1.80
N LEU A 57 -6.37 -11.93 0.66
CA LEU A 57 -6.41 -11.14 -0.56
C LEU A 57 -7.82 -10.58 -0.68
N LEU A 58 -7.94 -9.26 -0.65
CA LEU A 58 -9.23 -8.57 -0.63
C LEU A 58 -9.21 -7.29 -1.46
N ASN A 59 -10.38 -6.88 -1.91
CA ASN A 59 -10.54 -5.60 -2.61
C ASN A 59 -10.67 -4.48 -1.58
N TYR A 60 -9.82 -3.46 -1.70
CA TYR A 60 -9.74 -2.33 -0.77
C TYR A 60 -9.83 -1.00 -1.51
N GLU A 61 -10.70 -0.10 -1.02
CA GLU A 61 -10.81 1.26 -1.52
C GLU A 61 -9.73 2.13 -0.87
N HIS A 62 -8.58 2.22 -1.54
CA HIS A 62 -7.43 2.96 -1.03
C HIS A 62 -7.52 4.47 -1.27
N LEU A 63 -8.32 4.90 -2.25
CA LEU A 63 -8.56 6.31 -2.56
C LEU A 63 -10.08 6.57 -2.52
N ALA A 64 -10.59 6.82 -1.31
CA ALA A 64 -12.00 7.01 -1.02
C ALA A 64 -12.37 8.51 -1.05
N VAL A 65 -12.09 9.17 -2.16
CA VAL A 65 -12.36 10.60 -2.38
C VAL A 65 -13.46 10.80 -3.42
N ALA A 66 -14.17 11.90 -3.35
CA ALA A 66 -15.20 12.28 -4.33
C ALA A 66 -14.53 12.91 -5.57
N SER A 67 -13.72 12.13 -6.29
CA SER A 67 -13.03 12.54 -7.51
C SER A 67 -13.10 11.44 -8.56
N PRO A 68 -12.81 11.75 -9.84
CA PRO A 68 -12.69 10.73 -10.88
C PRO A 68 -11.63 9.66 -10.61
N TYR A 69 -10.68 9.93 -9.72
CA TYR A 69 -9.58 9.02 -9.36
C TYR A 69 -9.92 8.05 -8.22
N ARG A 70 -11.12 8.12 -7.65
CA ARG A 70 -11.58 7.15 -6.66
C ARG A 70 -11.30 5.72 -7.12
N SER A 71 -10.60 4.93 -6.30
CA SER A 71 -10.00 3.67 -6.75
C SER A 71 -10.01 2.58 -5.69
N ARG A 72 -10.14 1.35 -6.18
CA ARG A 72 -10.05 0.11 -5.40
C ARG A 72 -9.08 -0.84 -6.08
N HIS A 73 -8.32 -1.59 -5.27
CA HIS A 73 -7.44 -2.65 -5.77
C HIS A 73 -7.43 -3.85 -4.83
N ALA A 74 -7.07 -5.02 -5.37
CA ALA A 74 -6.77 -6.19 -4.57
C ALA A 74 -5.47 -5.95 -3.79
N ILE A 75 -5.51 -6.19 -2.49
CA ILE A 75 -4.36 -6.07 -1.60
C ILE A 75 -4.22 -7.30 -0.72
N TYR A 76 -2.99 -7.57 -0.26
CA TYR A 76 -2.71 -8.55 0.78
C TYR A 76 -2.65 -7.90 2.15
N VAL A 77 -3.27 -8.58 3.15
CA VAL A 77 -3.15 -8.26 4.57
C VAL A 77 -2.79 -9.54 5.31
N ARG A 78 -1.68 -9.51 6.07
CA ARG A 78 -1.19 -10.64 6.84
C ARG A 78 -2.00 -10.80 8.14
N GLU A 79 -2.26 -12.04 8.55
CA GLU A 79 -2.89 -12.34 9.84
C GLU A 79 -2.04 -11.81 10.99
N ASN A 80 -2.68 -11.17 11.97
CA ASN A 80 -2.03 -10.56 13.13
C ASN A 80 -1.00 -9.47 12.77
N ALA A 81 -1.11 -8.87 11.58
CA ALA A 81 -0.23 -7.79 11.19
C ALA A 81 -0.41 -6.59 12.13
N GLN A 82 0.72 -6.07 12.62
CA GLN A 82 0.75 -4.84 13.40
C GLN A 82 1.07 -3.67 12.48
N ILE A 83 0.39 -2.54 12.72
CA ILE A 83 0.70 -1.31 12.00
C ILE A 83 2.16 -0.95 12.23
N THR A 84 2.84 -0.63 11.14
CA THR A 84 4.23 -0.17 11.18
C THR A 84 4.27 1.29 10.79
N THR A 85 5.01 2.08 11.57
CA THR A 85 5.29 3.48 11.26
C THR A 85 6.79 3.59 10.98
N PRO A 86 7.21 3.50 9.72
CA PRO A 86 8.61 3.72 9.35
C PRO A 86 9.13 5.07 9.86
N ALA A 87 10.44 5.16 10.07
CA ALA A 87 11.07 6.42 10.42
C ALA A 87 10.91 7.46 9.31
N VAL A 88 11.16 8.73 9.65
CA VAL A 88 11.21 9.80 8.65
C VAL A 88 12.25 9.45 7.58
N ASN A 89 11.88 9.59 6.32
CA ASN A 89 12.70 9.28 5.14
C ASN A 89 13.10 7.80 5.00
N GLU A 90 12.45 6.91 5.73
CA GLU A 90 12.66 5.46 5.57
C GLU A 90 11.77 4.90 4.46
N ILE A 91 12.39 4.15 3.55
CA ILE A 91 11.69 3.40 2.50
C ILE A 91 11.63 1.91 2.91
N PRO A 92 10.44 1.38 3.23
CA PRO A 92 10.28 -0.04 3.55
C PRO A 92 10.73 -0.96 2.40
N ASP A 93 11.23 -2.14 2.73
CA ASP A 93 11.71 -3.11 1.73
C ASP A 93 10.65 -3.53 0.71
N VAL A 94 9.37 -3.59 1.10
CA VAL A 94 8.27 -3.88 0.16
C VAL A 94 8.19 -2.88 -0.99
N LEU A 95 8.63 -1.63 -0.78
CA LEU A 95 8.71 -0.62 -1.82
C LEU A 95 10.08 -0.64 -2.51
N ARG A 96 11.15 -0.71 -1.72
CA ARG A 96 12.54 -0.60 -2.23
C ARG A 96 12.87 -1.66 -3.27
N THR A 97 12.32 -2.87 -3.13
CA THR A 97 12.62 -4.02 -3.98
C THR A 97 11.73 -4.13 -5.22
N ARG A 98 10.81 -3.20 -5.44
CA ARG A 98 9.82 -3.26 -6.53
C ARG A 98 9.89 -2.07 -7.47
N LEU A 99 9.40 -2.28 -8.69
CA LEU A 99 9.07 -1.18 -9.61
C LEU A 99 7.77 -0.54 -9.13
N LEU A 100 7.80 0.77 -8.94
CA LEU A 100 6.70 1.53 -8.35
C LEU A 100 6.10 2.51 -9.36
N SER A 101 4.78 2.68 -9.29
CA SER A 101 4.05 3.80 -9.87
C SER A 101 3.69 4.75 -8.72
N LEU A 102 4.27 5.93 -8.72
CA LEU A 102 3.93 6.98 -7.76
C LEU A 102 2.86 7.90 -8.35
N ARG A 103 1.85 8.19 -7.57
CA ARG A 103 0.71 9.02 -7.97
C ARG A 103 0.50 10.07 -6.90
N ALA A 104 0.78 11.32 -7.26
CA ALA A 104 0.64 12.48 -6.37
C ALA A 104 -0.74 13.12 -6.54
N PHE A 105 -1.40 13.39 -5.42
CA PHE A 105 -2.75 13.94 -5.38
C PHE A 105 -2.78 15.25 -4.62
N ASP A 106 -3.68 16.13 -5.01
CA ASP A 106 -4.02 17.35 -4.27
C ASP A 106 -5.06 17.05 -3.17
N HIS A 107 -5.47 18.09 -2.44
CA HIS A 107 -6.43 17.97 -1.35
C HIS A 107 -7.84 17.56 -1.81
N ASP A 108 -8.18 17.79 -3.08
CA ASP A 108 -9.45 17.36 -3.68
C ASP A 108 -9.41 15.93 -4.22
N GLY A 109 -8.26 15.27 -4.10
CA GLY A 109 -8.07 13.92 -4.63
C GLY A 109 -7.86 13.87 -6.14
N MET A 110 -7.48 14.98 -6.75
CA MET A 110 -7.10 15.04 -8.17
C MET A 110 -5.63 14.68 -8.32
N MET A 111 -5.32 13.86 -9.34
CA MET A 111 -3.93 13.50 -9.63
C MET A 111 -3.22 14.69 -10.30
N VAL A 112 -2.14 15.16 -9.67
CA VAL A 112 -1.35 16.30 -10.19
C VAL A 112 -0.05 15.86 -10.86
N GLU A 113 0.50 14.72 -10.46
CA GLU A 113 1.70 14.16 -11.07
C GLU A 113 1.72 12.64 -10.91
N ALA A 114 2.34 11.93 -11.85
CA ALA A 114 2.60 10.50 -11.74
C ALA A 114 3.95 10.17 -12.37
N ASP A 115 4.62 9.14 -11.85
CA ASP A 115 5.92 8.67 -12.35
C ASP A 115 6.08 7.18 -12.06
N VAL A 116 6.96 6.53 -12.82
CA VAL A 116 7.36 5.13 -12.61
C VAL A 116 8.85 5.09 -12.31
N VAL A 117 9.22 4.46 -11.20
CA VAL A 117 10.59 4.45 -10.71
C VAL A 117 10.92 3.12 -10.01
N GLN A 118 12.18 2.69 -10.10
CA GLN A 118 12.67 1.59 -9.27
C GLN A 118 12.63 2.00 -7.79
N GLY A 119 12.13 1.10 -6.92
CA GLY A 119 11.98 1.42 -5.50
C GLY A 119 13.26 1.85 -4.80
N ARG A 120 14.41 1.33 -5.24
CA ARG A 120 15.74 1.75 -4.71
C ARG A 120 16.09 3.22 -5.04
N ASP A 121 15.47 3.78 -6.07
CA ASP A 121 15.72 5.13 -6.56
C ASP A 121 14.53 6.07 -6.29
N VAL A 122 13.59 5.65 -5.42
CA VAL A 122 12.29 6.32 -5.24
C VAL A 122 12.38 7.63 -4.45
N GLN A 123 13.34 7.75 -3.53
CA GLN A 123 13.39 8.88 -2.59
C GLN A 123 13.44 10.24 -3.29
N PRO A 124 14.31 10.50 -4.29
CA PRO A 124 14.34 11.80 -4.97
C PRO A 124 13.00 12.13 -5.68
N VAL A 125 12.28 11.11 -6.15
CA VAL A 125 10.98 11.30 -6.81
C VAL A 125 9.92 11.72 -5.78
N ILE A 126 9.90 11.07 -4.61
CA ILE A 126 9.03 11.44 -3.49
C ILE A 126 9.29 12.90 -3.07
N GLU A 127 10.56 13.24 -2.83
CA GLU A 127 10.95 14.59 -2.41
C GLU A 127 10.56 15.66 -3.45
N ARG A 128 10.75 15.36 -4.73
CA ARG A 128 10.35 16.25 -5.84
C ARG A 128 8.83 16.46 -5.85
N MET A 129 8.05 15.38 -5.75
CA MET A 129 6.59 15.46 -5.76
C MET A 129 6.05 16.22 -4.54
N LEU A 130 6.48 15.85 -3.32
CA LEU A 130 6.06 16.50 -2.09
C LEU A 130 6.58 17.95 -1.97
N GLY A 131 7.62 18.31 -2.70
CA GLY A 131 8.12 19.67 -2.81
C GLY A 131 7.17 20.62 -3.51
N GLN A 132 6.20 20.10 -4.27
CA GLN A 132 5.18 20.90 -4.94
C GLN A 132 4.10 21.32 -3.94
N PRO A 133 3.73 22.63 -3.88
CA PRO A 133 2.81 23.13 -2.86
C PRO A 133 1.37 22.60 -3.01
N ASN A 134 0.99 22.16 -4.20
CA ASN A 134 -0.33 21.61 -4.50
C ASN A 134 -0.44 20.09 -4.29
N VAL A 135 0.65 19.40 -4.00
CA VAL A 135 0.60 17.96 -3.65
C VAL A 135 0.29 17.81 -2.19
N GLU A 136 -0.78 17.07 -1.86
CA GLU A 136 -1.17 16.77 -0.50
C GLU A 136 -0.55 15.45 -0.03
N PHE A 137 -0.62 14.41 -0.85
CA PHE A 137 -0.06 13.10 -0.54
C PHE A 137 0.31 12.34 -1.83
N ILE A 138 1.05 11.25 -1.64
CA ILE A 138 1.40 10.33 -2.72
C ILE A 138 0.88 8.94 -2.37
N HIS A 139 0.31 8.23 -3.35
CA HIS A 139 0.10 6.79 -3.31
C HIS A 139 1.18 6.09 -4.12
N ALA A 140 1.87 5.13 -3.50
CA ALA A 140 2.74 4.19 -4.18
C ALA A 140 1.93 2.96 -4.59
N HIS A 141 2.06 2.55 -5.84
CA HIS A 141 1.48 1.32 -6.38
C HIS A 141 2.59 0.41 -6.87
N ASN A 142 2.41 -0.90 -6.76
CA ASN A 142 3.27 -1.86 -7.43
C ASN A 142 2.99 -1.80 -8.92
N ALA A 143 3.96 -1.38 -9.72
CA ALA A 143 3.70 -1.01 -11.13
C ALA A 143 3.23 -2.19 -11.99
N LYS A 144 3.75 -3.41 -11.77
CA LYS A 144 3.38 -4.59 -12.56
C LYS A 144 1.92 -5.01 -12.38
N PRO A 145 1.43 -5.29 -11.15
CA PRO A 145 0.02 -5.62 -10.93
C PRO A 145 -0.88 -4.39 -10.84
N GLY A 146 -0.33 -3.19 -10.63
CA GLY A 146 -1.07 -1.94 -10.49
C GLY A 146 -1.71 -1.69 -9.12
N CYS A 147 -1.51 -2.58 -8.15
CA CYS A 147 -2.19 -2.51 -6.86
C CYS A 147 -1.55 -1.48 -5.92
N PHE A 148 -2.39 -0.88 -5.06
CA PHE A 148 -1.94 0.02 -4.00
C PHE A 148 -0.95 -0.67 -3.06
N ALA A 149 0.12 0.02 -2.70
CA ALA A 149 1.16 -0.46 -1.81
C ALA A 149 1.24 0.32 -0.49
N ALA A 150 1.35 1.64 -0.55
CA ALA A 150 1.47 2.49 0.63
C ALA A 150 1.11 3.95 0.33
N ARG A 151 0.80 4.70 1.39
CA ARG A 151 0.63 6.14 1.35
C ARG A 151 1.91 6.83 1.84
N ILE A 152 2.22 7.97 1.25
CA ILE A 152 3.38 8.79 1.59
C ILE A 152 2.91 10.22 1.81
N ASP A 153 3.22 10.77 2.97
CA ASP A 153 2.88 12.13 3.38
C ASP A 153 4.15 12.91 3.77
N ARG A 154 4.03 14.23 3.88
CA ARG A 154 5.08 15.03 4.52
C ARG A 154 5.21 14.63 6.00
N ALA A 155 6.44 14.58 6.52
CA ALA A 155 6.72 14.25 7.92
C ALA A 155 6.70 15.48 8.81
#